data_a9c546d786d1b25271392cfded38bfe2
#
_entry.id   a9c546d786d1b25271392cfded38bfe2
#
_cell.length_a   1.000
_cell.length_b   1.000
_cell.length_c   1.000
_cell.angle_alpha   90.00
_cell.angle_beta   90.00
_cell.angle_gamma   90.00
#
_symmetry.space_group_name_H-M   'P 1'
#
loop_
_entity.id
_entity.type
_entity.pdbx_description
1 polymer ?
#
loop_
_entity_poly.entity_id
_entity_poly.type
_entity_poly.pdbx_seq_one_letter_code
_entity_poly.pdbx_strand_id
1 'polypeptide(L)'
;ITCRDWSSDVCSSDLSCVDMGASVTMAVGAADGGLHPSVAVIGDSTFTHSGMTGLLDAVIKKSHVTIIISDNSTTGMTGGQESHATGRLESICEGLGVEPEHIRSIIPLRKNHEENVRIMKEEFEYGGVSVIISTRECIQTVSRRKKSALAENSEK
;
A
#
# COMPACT_ATOMS: atom_id res chain seq x y z
N ILE A 1 11.86 -2.13 -6.34
CA ILE A 1 10.77 -1.32 -6.96
C ILE A 1 11.17 0.12 -6.73
N THR A 2 11.57 0.82 -7.76
CA THR A 2 11.93 2.24 -7.68
C THR A 2 10.65 3.05 -7.81
N CYS A 3 10.52 4.14 -7.07
CA CYS A 3 9.35 5.04 -7.08
C CYS A 3 9.01 5.64 -8.47
N ARG A 4 9.70 5.22 -9.51
CA ARG A 4 9.61 5.79 -10.85
C ARG A 4 8.63 5.08 -11.77
N ASP A 5 8.23 3.85 -11.46
CA ASP A 5 7.66 2.96 -12.47
C ASP A 5 6.31 2.34 -12.12
N TRP A 6 5.57 2.95 -11.19
CA TRP A 6 4.21 2.48 -10.88
C TRP A 6 3.22 2.65 -12.04
N SER A 7 3.56 3.50 -13.03
CA SER A 7 2.70 3.75 -14.18
C SER A 7 3.11 2.98 -15.44
N SER A 8 4.26 2.33 -15.47
CA SER A 8 4.81 1.73 -16.69
C SER A 8 5.13 0.24 -16.63
N ASP A 9 5.20 -0.37 -15.45
CA ASP A 9 5.39 -1.82 -15.37
C ASP A 9 4.05 -2.56 -15.33
N VAL A 10 3.45 -2.65 -16.48
CA VAL A 10 2.45 -3.68 -16.74
C VAL A 10 3.19 -5.02 -16.79
N CYS A 11 3.34 -5.65 -15.65
CA CYS A 11 3.83 -7.02 -15.61
C CYS A 11 2.83 -7.96 -16.29
N SER A 12 3.32 -8.76 -17.17
CA SER A 12 2.62 -9.60 -18.14
C SER A 12 1.93 -10.81 -17.54
N SER A 13 1.20 -10.73 -16.46
CA SER A 13 0.26 -11.80 -16.06
C SER A 13 -0.59 -11.35 -14.88
N ASP A 14 -1.87 -11.44 -15.01
CA ASP A 14 -2.88 -11.32 -13.95
C ASP A 14 -2.95 -9.98 -13.20
N LEU A 15 -2.17 -8.97 -13.61
CA LEU A 15 -2.23 -7.62 -13.07
C LEU A 15 -2.94 -6.69 -14.05
N SER A 16 -3.98 -6.01 -13.59
CA SER A 16 -4.65 -4.95 -14.32
C SER A 16 -4.31 -3.59 -13.70
N CYS A 17 -3.96 -2.61 -14.54
CA CYS A 17 -3.75 -1.23 -14.15
C CYS A 17 -4.54 -0.32 -15.10
N VAL A 18 -5.49 0.45 -14.56
CA VAL A 18 -6.33 1.37 -15.33
C VAL A 18 -5.94 2.80 -15.05
N ASP A 19 -6.01 3.21 -13.78
CA ASP A 19 -5.60 4.53 -13.33
C ASP A 19 -5.16 4.51 -11.86
N MET A 20 -4.72 5.66 -11.36
CA MET A 20 -4.34 5.81 -9.96
C MET A 20 -5.57 5.75 -9.06
N GLY A 21 -5.63 4.72 -8.22
CA GLY A 21 -6.71 4.50 -7.25
C GLY A 21 -7.75 3.48 -7.69
N ALA A 22 -7.81 3.09 -8.96
CA ALA A 22 -8.75 2.09 -9.46
C ALA A 22 -8.48 0.67 -8.94
N SER A 23 -7.27 0.38 -8.45
CA SER A 23 -6.90 -0.96 -8.00
C SER A 23 -7.86 -1.52 -6.94
N VAL A 24 -8.28 -0.70 -5.99
CA VAL A 24 -9.19 -1.13 -4.91
C VAL A 24 -10.56 -1.48 -5.47
N THR A 25 -11.16 -0.59 -6.25
CA THR A 25 -12.50 -0.81 -6.82
C THR A 25 -12.52 -1.95 -7.84
N MET A 26 -11.43 -2.13 -8.59
CA MET A 26 -11.28 -3.28 -9.50
C MET A 26 -11.20 -4.61 -8.74
N ALA A 27 -10.44 -4.67 -7.65
CA ALA A 27 -10.35 -5.86 -6.81
C ALA A 27 -11.70 -6.18 -6.14
N VAL A 28 -12.44 -5.16 -5.68
CA VAL A 28 -13.80 -5.33 -5.16
C VAL A 28 -14.72 -5.92 -6.25
N GLY A 29 -14.71 -5.34 -7.45
CA GLY A 29 -15.50 -5.86 -8.57
C GLY A 29 -15.12 -7.28 -8.97
N ALA A 30 -13.84 -7.63 -8.92
CA ALA A 30 -13.36 -8.99 -9.19
C ALA A 30 -13.83 -9.97 -8.11
N ALA A 31 -13.76 -9.58 -6.84
CA ALA A 31 -14.27 -10.36 -5.70
C ALA A 31 -15.78 -10.60 -5.82
N ASP A 32 -16.55 -9.56 -6.15
CA ASP A 32 -17.99 -9.64 -6.38
C ASP A 32 -18.32 -10.56 -7.58
N GLY A 33 -17.41 -10.63 -8.57
CA GLY A 33 -17.48 -11.57 -9.70
C GLY A 33 -17.04 -13.01 -9.37
N GLY A 34 -16.65 -13.29 -8.12
CA GLY A 34 -16.26 -14.62 -7.65
C GLY A 34 -14.77 -14.96 -7.84
N LEU A 35 -13.92 -13.97 -8.15
CA LEU A 35 -12.47 -14.18 -8.22
C LEU A 35 -11.86 -14.09 -6.81
N HIS A 36 -11.30 -15.20 -6.34
CA HIS A 36 -10.63 -15.27 -5.03
C HIS A 36 -9.29 -16.01 -5.12
N PRO A 37 -8.24 -15.52 -4.46
CA PRO A 37 -8.17 -14.25 -3.72
C PRO A 37 -8.16 -13.04 -4.66
N SER A 38 -8.83 -11.97 -4.27
CA SER A 38 -8.74 -10.66 -4.93
C SER A 38 -7.84 -9.74 -4.14
N VAL A 39 -6.79 -9.20 -4.78
CA VAL A 39 -5.77 -8.38 -4.14
C VAL A 39 -5.61 -7.06 -4.87
N ALA A 40 -5.73 -5.95 -4.13
CA ALA A 40 -5.40 -4.62 -4.62
C ALA A 40 -4.05 -4.16 -4.08
N VAL A 41 -3.26 -3.47 -4.90
CA VAL A 41 -2.04 -2.79 -4.45
C VAL A 41 -2.16 -1.30 -4.74
N ILE A 42 -1.88 -0.46 -3.75
CA ILE A 42 -2.03 0.99 -3.86
C ILE A 42 -0.95 1.70 -3.04
N GLY A 43 -0.48 2.86 -3.51
CA GLY A 43 0.43 3.70 -2.74
C GLY A 43 -0.31 4.50 -1.65
N ASP A 44 0.40 4.84 -0.57
CA ASP A 44 -0.11 5.59 0.58
C ASP A 44 -0.79 6.93 0.21
N SER A 45 -0.14 7.74 -0.62
CA SER A 45 -0.69 9.02 -1.08
C SER A 45 -1.92 8.82 -1.99
N THR A 46 -1.89 7.83 -2.88
CA THR A 46 -3.02 7.50 -3.75
C THR A 46 -4.18 6.93 -2.94
N PHE A 47 -3.89 6.14 -1.92
CA PHE A 47 -4.91 5.61 -1.01
C PHE A 47 -5.68 6.73 -0.32
N THR A 48 -4.99 7.71 0.26
CA THR A 48 -5.64 8.84 0.93
C THR A 48 -6.36 9.78 -0.03
N HIS A 49 -5.94 9.85 -1.30
CA HIS A 49 -6.60 10.66 -2.31
C HIS A 49 -7.88 10.00 -2.86
N SER A 50 -7.84 8.72 -3.20
CA SER A 50 -8.93 8.04 -3.93
C SER A 50 -9.22 6.60 -3.50
N GLY A 51 -8.32 5.94 -2.74
CA GLY A 51 -8.49 4.55 -2.34
C GLY A 51 -9.46 4.34 -1.18
N MET A 52 -9.62 5.34 -0.30
CA MET A 52 -10.49 5.25 0.90
C MET A 52 -11.96 4.97 0.56
N THR A 53 -12.48 5.57 -0.51
CA THR A 53 -13.86 5.35 -0.95
C THR A 53 -14.08 3.91 -1.42
N GLY A 54 -13.11 3.34 -2.11
CA GLY A 54 -13.15 1.93 -2.51
C GLY A 54 -13.07 0.97 -1.32
N LEU A 55 -12.25 1.28 -0.32
CA LEU A 55 -12.18 0.50 0.92
C LEU A 55 -13.50 0.57 1.70
N LEU A 56 -14.12 1.75 1.81
CA LEU A 56 -15.42 1.89 2.46
C LEU A 56 -16.50 1.06 1.76
N ASP A 57 -16.53 1.07 0.43
CA ASP A 57 -17.46 0.24 -0.35
C ASP A 57 -17.22 -1.26 -0.11
N ALA A 58 -15.96 -1.70 -0.08
CA ALA A 58 -15.58 -3.07 0.25
C ALA A 58 -16.08 -3.51 1.62
N VAL A 59 -15.91 -2.66 2.64
CA VAL A 59 -16.36 -2.94 4.02
C VAL A 59 -17.88 -3.04 4.09
N ILE A 60 -18.61 -2.09 3.47
CA ILE A 60 -20.09 -2.11 3.46
C ILE A 60 -20.62 -3.36 2.77
N LYS A 61 -20.01 -3.77 1.66
CA LYS A 61 -20.38 -4.97 0.89
C LYS A 61 -19.89 -6.26 1.52
N LYS A 62 -18.97 -6.19 2.49
CA LYS A 62 -18.26 -7.35 3.05
C LYS A 62 -17.56 -8.17 1.96
N SER A 63 -16.90 -7.48 1.04
CA SER A 63 -16.20 -8.10 -0.08
C SER A 63 -14.97 -8.89 0.40
N HIS A 64 -14.67 -10.01 -0.27
CA HIS A 64 -13.46 -10.81 0.02
C HIS A 64 -12.26 -10.20 -0.71
N VAL A 65 -11.63 -9.19 -0.13
CA VAL A 65 -10.54 -8.45 -0.76
C VAL A 65 -9.43 -8.12 0.22
N THR A 66 -8.19 -8.29 -0.21
CA THR A 66 -7.01 -7.84 0.53
C THR A 66 -6.43 -6.62 -0.15
N ILE A 67 -6.25 -5.53 0.59
CA ILE A 67 -5.68 -4.28 0.08
C ILE A 67 -4.28 -4.12 0.66
N ILE A 68 -3.26 -4.06 -0.21
CA ILE A 68 -1.88 -3.82 0.17
C ILE A 68 -1.56 -2.35 -0.07
N ILE A 69 -1.31 -1.61 1.01
CA ILE A 69 -0.92 -0.20 0.96
C ILE A 69 0.61 -0.12 1.05
N SER A 70 1.24 0.38 0.00
CA SER A 70 2.69 0.62 -0.01
C SER A 70 2.99 1.99 0.58
N ASP A 71 3.41 2.00 1.85
CA ASP A 71 3.80 3.20 2.57
C ASP A 71 5.31 3.44 2.42
N ASN A 72 5.67 4.44 1.62
CA ASN A 72 7.04 4.88 1.46
C ASN A 72 7.35 6.20 2.21
N SER A 73 6.38 6.66 3.02
CA SER A 73 6.42 7.90 3.81
C SER A 73 6.67 9.16 2.98
N THR A 74 6.44 9.08 1.66
CA THR A 74 6.78 10.19 0.75
C THR A 74 5.93 10.16 -0.51
N THR A 75 5.50 11.33 -0.99
CA THR A 75 4.86 11.48 -2.30
C THR A 75 5.94 11.56 -3.36
N GLY A 76 6.41 10.40 -3.85
CA GLY A 76 7.61 10.27 -4.69
C GLY A 76 7.50 10.96 -6.05
N MET A 77 6.32 10.98 -6.67
CA MET A 77 6.12 11.46 -8.03
C MET A 77 6.14 12.98 -8.16
N THR A 78 5.87 13.72 -7.10
CA THR A 78 5.72 15.20 -7.13
C THR A 78 6.85 15.95 -6.42
N GLY A 79 7.94 15.28 -6.04
CA GLY A 79 9.13 15.93 -5.49
C GLY A 79 9.54 15.47 -4.09
N GLY A 80 8.87 14.47 -3.52
CA GLY A 80 9.28 13.86 -2.25
C GLY A 80 8.76 14.58 -1.01
N GLN A 81 7.56 15.18 -1.11
CA GLN A 81 6.85 15.74 0.03
C GLN A 81 6.43 14.64 1.00
N GLU A 82 6.22 14.99 2.27
CA GLU A 82 5.64 14.07 3.24
C GLU A 82 4.25 13.63 2.80
N SER A 83 3.97 12.34 2.93
CA SER A 83 2.63 11.81 2.68
C SER A 83 1.70 12.20 3.83
N HIS A 84 0.49 12.65 3.51
CA HIS A 84 -0.55 12.91 4.52
C HIS A 84 -0.96 11.65 5.29
N ALA A 85 -0.67 10.48 4.73
CA ALA A 85 -0.95 9.18 5.31
C ALA A 85 0.06 8.74 6.37
N THR A 86 1.24 9.37 6.43
CA THR A 86 2.33 8.93 7.32
C THR A 86 1.88 8.82 8.77
N GLY A 87 1.98 7.61 9.34
CA GLY A 87 1.59 7.30 10.71
C GLY A 87 0.08 7.33 11.00
N ARG A 88 -0.78 7.37 9.97
CA ARG A 88 -2.25 7.46 10.12
C ARG A 88 -3.01 6.34 9.42
N LEU A 89 -2.35 5.54 8.60
CA LEU A 89 -3.00 4.53 7.75
C LEU A 89 -3.81 3.52 8.56
N GLU A 90 -3.28 3.02 9.67
CA GLU A 90 -3.98 2.07 10.54
C GLU A 90 -5.28 2.68 11.08
N SER A 91 -5.19 3.88 11.68
CA SER A 91 -6.37 4.58 12.22
C SER A 91 -7.40 4.95 11.15
N ILE A 92 -6.95 5.26 9.92
CA ILE A 92 -7.85 5.53 8.79
C ILE A 92 -8.59 4.24 8.41
N CYS A 93 -7.89 3.13 8.26
CA CYS A 93 -8.50 1.84 7.89
C CYS A 93 -9.48 1.35 8.96
N GLU A 94 -9.12 1.47 10.24
CA GLU A 94 -10.00 1.17 11.36
C GLU A 94 -11.24 2.08 11.37
N GLY A 95 -11.06 3.39 11.15
CA GLY A 95 -12.15 4.36 11.06
C GLY A 95 -13.08 4.12 9.87
N LEU A 96 -12.62 3.47 8.80
CA LEU A 96 -13.44 3.04 7.67
C LEU A 96 -14.16 1.70 7.93
N GLY A 97 -13.90 1.04 9.06
CA GLY A 97 -14.59 -0.15 9.51
C GLY A 97 -13.89 -1.47 9.17
N VAL A 98 -12.62 -1.44 8.85
CA VAL A 98 -11.82 -2.69 8.76
C VAL A 98 -11.58 -3.21 10.18
N GLU A 99 -11.73 -4.51 10.38
CA GLU A 99 -11.49 -5.14 11.67
C GLU A 99 -10.00 -4.98 12.08
N PRO A 100 -9.69 -4.50 13.29
CA PRO A 100 -8.30 -4.22 13.71
C PRO A 100 -7.37 -5.44 13.61
N GLU A 101 -7.91 -6.65 13.77
CA GLU A 101 -7.16 -7.90 13.66
C GLU A 101 -6.69 -8.18 12.21
N HIS A 102 -7.37 -7.59 11.22
CA HIS A 102 -7.09 -7.72 9.80
C HIS A 102 -6.43 -6.46 9.20
N ILE A 103 -5.92 -5.56 10.06
CA ILE A 103 -5.01 -4.49 9.67
C ILE A 103 -3.60 -4.91 10.09
N ARG A 104 -2.79 -5.32 9.13
CA ARG A 104 -1.47 -5.90 9.40
C ARG A 104 -0.37 -5.02 8.83
N SER A 105 0.67 -4.77 9.63
CA SER A 105 1.85 -4.02 9.19
C SER A 105 3.01 -4.96 8.89
N ILE A 106 3.64 -4.81 7.73
CA ILE A 106 4.80 -5.58 7.30
C ILE A 106 5.97 -4.67 6.91
N ILE A 107 7.18 -5.17 7.08
CA ILE A 107 8.40 -4.48 6.63
C ILE A 107 9.06 -5.37 5.55
N PRO A 108 9.09 -4.92 4.28
CA PRO A 108 9.57 -5.73 3.15
C PRO A 108 11.12 -5.81 3.11
N LEU A 109 11.71 -6.44 4.13
CA LEU A 109 13.14 -6.74 4.22
C LEU A 109 13.38 -8.24 4.14
N ARG A 110 14.53 -8.64 3.56
CA ARG A 110 14.92 -10.06 3.43
C ARG A 110 14.83 -10.84 4.74
N LYS A 111 15.23 -10.22 5.85
CA LYS A 111 15.19 -10.85 7.18
C LYS A 111 13.79 -11.18 7.68
N ASN A 112 12.78 -10.48 7.17
CA ASN A 112 11.37 -10.63 7.58
C ASN A 112 10.56 -11.43 6.54
N HIS A 113 11.23 -12.03 5.54
CA HIS A 113 10.55 -12.63 4.39
C HIS A 113 9.55 -13.71 4.80
N GLU A 114 9.96 -14.65 5.64
CA GLU A 114 9.11 -15.77 6.06
C GLU A 114 7.86 -15.28 6.82
N GLU A 115 8.05 -14.34 7.74
CA GLU A 115 6.97 -13.74 8.50
C GLU A 115 6.01 -12.95 7.60
N ASN A 116 6.55 -12.13 6.68
CA ASN A 116 5.74 -11.37 5.74
C ASN A 116 4.90 -12.29 4.83
N VAL A 117 5.50 -13.40 4.36
CA VAL A 117 4.77 -14.40 3.54
C VAL A 117 3.68 -15.08 4.35
N ARG A 118 3.92 -15.39 5.63
CA ARG A 118 2.92 -15.97 6.51
C ARG A 118 1.72 -15.03 6.67
N ILE A 119 1.97 -13.76 7.02
CA ILE A 119 0.93 -12.74 7.17
C ILE A 119 0.13 -12.58 5.86
N MET A 120 0.80 -12.47 4.72
CA MET A 120 0.12 -12.33 3.43
C MET A 120 -0.79 -13.53 3.12
N LYS A 121 -0.33 -14.76 3.40
CA LYS A 121 -1.15 -15.96 3.19
C LYS A 121 -2.38 -15.98 4.09
N GLU A 122 -2.20 -15.67 5.38
CA GLU A 122 -3.29 -15.59 6.34
C GLU A 122 -4.37 -14.61 5.86
N GLU A 123 -3.97 -13.41 5.41
CA GLU A 123 -4.91 -12.39 4.97
C GLU A 123 -5.53 -12.69 3.58
N PHE A 124 -4.83 -13.39 2.69
CA PHE A 124 -5.39 -13.82 1.40
C PHE A 124 -6.43 -14.94 1.55
N GLU A 125 -6.31 -15.76 2.58
CA GLU A 125 -7.26 -16.81 2.92
C GLU A 125 -8.45 -16.29 3.74
N TYR A 126 -8.32 -15.09 4.33
CA TYR A 126 -9.41 -14.46 5.08
C TYR A 126 -10.56 -14.09 4.15
N GLY A 127 -11.78 -14.52 4.53
CA GLY A 127 -12.99 -14.34 3.73
C GLY A 127 -13.67 -12.97 3.87
N GLY A 128 -12.95 -11.93 4.28
CA GLY A 128 -13.45 -10.58 4.48
C GLY A 128 -12.55 -9.51 3.87
N VAL A 129 -12.69 -8.28 4.36
CA VAL A 129 -11.82 -7.16 3.97
C VAL A 129 -10.61 -7.12 4.88
N SER A 130 -9.41 -7.23 4.32
CA SER A 130 -8.16 -7.10 5.04
C SER A 130 -7.25 -6.04 4.43
N VAL A 131 -6.40 -5.44 5.26
CA VAL A 131 -5.44 -4.42 4.84
C VAL A 131 -4.05 -4.78 5.31
N ILE A 132 -3.09 -4.78 4.39
CA ILE A 132 -1.67 -4.98 4.69
C ILE A 132 -0.92 -3.68 4.40
N ILE A 133 -0.33 -3.07 5.40
CA ILE A 133 0.47 -1.85 5.28
C ILE A 133 1.94 -2.26 5.18
N SER A 134 2.50 -2.09 3.99
CA SER A 134 3.91 -2.40 3.71
C SER A 134 4.76 -1.13 3.84
N THR A 135 5.44 -0.97 4.98
CA THR A 135 6.18 0.26 5.30
C THR A 135 7.66 0.12 4.98
N ARG A 136 8.15 0.98 4.09
CA ARG A 136 9.58 1.10 3.80
C ARG A 136 9.91 2.47 3.25
N GLU A 137 10.82 3.21 3.91
CA GLU A 137 11.28 4.50 3.43
C GLU A 137 11.83 4.44 1.99
N CYS A 138 11.52 5.49 1.21
CA CYS A 138 12.02 5.64 -0.15
C CYS A 138 13.55 5.76 -0.16
N ILE A 139 14.23 4.89 -0.91
CA ILE A 139 15.70 4.86 -1.03
C ILE A 139 16.25 6.21 -1.51
N GLN A 140 15.53 6.91 -2.39
CA GLN A 140 15.96 8.22 -2.89
C GLN A 140 15.90 9.29 -1.80
N THR A 141 14.87 9.30 -0.95
CA THR A 141 14.74 10.23 0.18
C THR A 141 15.85 10.01 1.19
N VAL A 142 16.14 8.76 1.54
CA VAL A 142 17.27 8.41 2.42
C VAL A 142 18.60 8.89 1.83
N SER A 143 18.81 8.69 0.53
CA SER A 143 20.03 9.12 -0.16
C SER A 143 20.18 10.64 -0.20
N ARG A 144 19.09 11.39 -0.39
CA ARG A 144 19.09 12.86 -0.36
C ARG A 144 19.40 13.39 1.04
N ARG A 145 18.76 12.86 2.09
CA ARG A 145 19.03 13.22 3.49
C ARG A 145 20.49 13.00 3.86
N LYS A 146 21.08 11.87 3.44
CA LYS A 146 22.51 11.60 3.68
C LYS A 146 23.43 12.58 2.96
N LYS A 147 23.11 12.98 1.74
CA LYS A 147 23.90 13.98 0.98
C LYS A 147 23.80 15.36 1.61
N SER A 148 22.63 15.80 2.06
CA SER A 148 22.45 17.08 2.75
C SER A 148 23.24 17.13 4.07
N ALA A 149 23.15 16.07 4.88
CA ALA A 149 23.88 15.99 6.14
C ALA A 149 25.41 15.99 5.96
N LEU A 150 25.91 15.41 4.87
CA LEU A 150 27.34 15.45 4.53
C LEU A 150 27.79 16.85 4.07
N ALA A 151 26.95 17.57 3.33
CA ALA A 151 27.23 18.94 2.91
C ALA A 151 27.30 19.91 4.08
N GLU A 152 26.35 19.85 5.02
CA GLU A 152 26.32 20.67 6.23
C GLU A 152 27.54 20.43 7.15
N ASN A 153 28.08 19.21 7.18
CA ASN A 153 29.27 18.89 7.96
C ASN A 153 30.60 19.29 7.27
N SER A 154 30.57 19.59 5.98
CA SER A 154 31.75 20.05 5.24
C SER A 154 31.92 21.59 5.23
N GLU A 155 30.89 22.33 5.66
CA GLU A 155 30.92 23.81 5.79
C GLU A 155 31.21 24.29 7.22
N LYS A 156 31.45 23.38 8.15
CA LYS A 156 31.90 23.63 9.51
C LYS A 156 33.36 23.28 9.69
#